data_85103f394e0f72b32e977d2a30322295
#
_entry.id   85103f394e0f72b32e977d2a30322295
#
_cell.length_a   1.000
_cell.length_b   1.000
_cell.length_c   1.000
_cell.angle_alpha   90.00
_cell.angle_beta   90.00
_cell.angle_gamma   90.00
#
_symmetry.space_group_name_H-M   'P 1'
#
loop_
_entity.id
_entity.type
_entity.pdbx_description
1 polymer ?
#
loop_
_entity_poly.entity_id
_entity_poly.type
_entity_poly.pdbx_seq_one_letter_code
_entity_poly.pdbx_strand_id
1 'polypeptide(L)'
;MKITVLILLALTCIAAHAQDVLEMRTGSRRAGKIISFDEKFIRLELNLATPDGSSAQSVASISLPRGDVLSIAFASNSQRDAAIRSAAAQDIDALNGYWIEFKPWLEMPRSPSGSIACALGKALLATKERKNADRALELFTLVEEKAWQDSDKARAREGRLRAMTATGKAAEAIEEAKALAEETEDPEILIEANYLMAQATEKELGEFLKENPRWDIDSSVIDQRHRLHNRVLELYLHPSLFFRTNNEKAARGLWGAIGIYRASGEERLAIETSRDILAFYPKTPEAERARTYLASLKPEQLRADSEAEARKELGEGYPLEEPSPPPEQSPQEPSKPAKEKTKKPKNS
;
A
#
# COMPACT_ATOMS: atom_id res chain seq x y z
N MET A 1 -29.53 -52.03 29.09
CA MET A 1 -30.17 -50.75 28.75
C MET A 1 -29.31 -49.64 29.22
N LYS A 2 -28.53 -49.04 28.31
CA LYS A 2 -27.71 -47.89 28.62
C LYS A 2 -28.42 -46.64 28.06
N ILE A 3 -28.90 -45.82 29.01
CA ILE A 3 -29.55 -44.54 28.71
C ILE A 3 -28.45 -43.53 28.41
N THR A 4 -28.28 -43.21 27.17
CA THR A 4 -27.39 -42.15 26.73
C THR A 4 -28.12 -40.81 26.88
N VAL A 5 -27.81 -40.08 27.92
CA VAL A 5 -28.28 -38.69 28.10
C VAL A 5 -27.58 -37.83 27.11
N LEU A 6 -28.25 -37.44 26.05
CA LEU A 6 -27.82 -36.47 25.06
C LEU A 6 -28.03 -35.07 25.65
N ILE A 7 -26.99 -34.50 26.23
CA ILE A 7 -27.00 -33.11 26.66
C ILE A 7 -26.92 -32.28 25.40
N LEU A 8 -28.07 -31.82 24.92
CA LEU A 8 -28.20 -30.82 23.87
C LEU A 8 -27.74 -29.48 24.48
N LEU A 9 -26.45 -29.19 24.37
CA LEU A 9 -25.91 -27.86 24.70
C LEU A 9 -26.46 -26.93 23.58
N ALA A 10 -27.62 -26.34 23.84
CA ALA A 10 -28.09 -25.21 23.07
C ALA A 10 -27.07 -24.07 23.26
N LEU A 11 -26.07 -23.98 22.39
CA LEU A 11 -25.30 -22.76 22.20
C LEU A 11 -26.29 -21.69 21.71
N THR A 12 -26.96 -21.02 22.64
CA THR A 12 -27.51 -19.71 22.35
C THR A 12 -26.31 -18.82 22.02
N CYS A 13 -25.96 -18.72 20.74
CA CYS A 13 -25.20 -17.60 20.22
C CYS A 13 -26.02 -16.36 20.57
N ILE A 14 -25.81 -15.82 21.77
CA ILE A 14 -26.09 -14.42 22.04
C ILE A 14 -25.23 -13.71 21.04
N ALA A 15 -25.85 -13.23 19.95
CA ALA A 15 -25.23 -12.30 19.05
C ALA A 15 -24.84 -11.11 19.94
N ALA A 16 -23.61 -11.13 20.44
CA ALA A 16 -23.03 -9.99 21.11
C ALA A 16 -23.04 -8.90 20.05
N HIS A 17 -24.07 -8.07 20.07
CA HIS A 17 -24.10 -6.88 19.24
C HIS A 17 -22.88 -6.10 19.67
N ALA A 18 -21.90 -6.00 18.77
CA ALA A 18 -20.72 -5.20 19.02
C ALA A 18 -21.22 -3.81 19.38
N GLN A 19 -20.83 -3.34 20.57
CA GLN A 19 -21.22 -2.02 21.08
C GLN A 19 -20.08 -1.05 20.85
N ASP A 20 -20.45 0.22 20.65
CA ASP A 20 -19.46 1.29 20.68
C ASP A 20 -18.93 1.43 22.09
N VAL A 21 -17.65 1.69 22.26
CA VAL A 21 -17.01 1.88 23.55
C VAL A 21 -16.38 3.26 23.61
N LEU A 22 -16.86 4.10 24.50
CA LEU A 22 -16.28 5.40 24.80
C LEU A 22 -15.30 5.26 25.97
N GLU A 23 -14.10 5.72 25.78
CA GLU A 23 -13.09 5.86 26.81
C GLU A 23 -13.10 7.30 27.30
N MET A 24 -13.39 7.49 28.59
CA MET A 24 -13.48 8.82 29.18
C MET A 24 -12.09 9.29 29.64
N ARG A 25 -11.88 10.59 29.70
CA ARG A 25 -10.63 11.18 30.26
C ARG A 25 -10.37 10.79 31.71
N THR A 26 -11.38 10.38 32.43
CA THR A 26 -11.28 9.82 33.80
C THR A 26 -10.77 8.39 33.84
N GLY A 27 -10.52 7.74 32.69
CA GLY A 27 -10.15 6.34 32.59
C GLY A 27 -11.34 5.37 32.62
N SER A 28 -12.57 5.84 32.89
CA SER A 28 -13.75 4.98 32.85
C SER A 28 -14.17 4.67 31.41
N ARG A 29 -14.78 3.50 31.20
CA ARG A 29 -15.32 3.08 29.88
C ARG A 29 -16.83 3.02 29.93
N ARG A 30 -17.47 3.45 28.84
CA ARG A 30 -18.91 3.37 28.64
C ARG A 30 -19.17 2.61 27.34
N ALA A 31 -19.87 1.50 27.43
CA ALA A 31 -20.28 0.70 26.29
C ALA A 31 -21.77 0.94 25.99
N GLY A 32 -22.12 1.08 24.73
CA GLY A 32 -23.49 1.34 24.27
C GLY A 32 -23.52 1.60 22.79
N LYS A 33 -24.66 2.04 22.26
CA LYS A 33 -24.82 2.46 20.88
C LYS A 33 -24.83 3.99 20.81
N ILE A 34 -23.94 4.59 20.03
CA ILE A 34 -23.98 6.02 19.76
C ILE A 34 -25.19 6.29 18.86
N ILE A 35 -26.14 7.08 19.34
CA ILE A 35 -27.38 7.42 18.61
C ILE A 35 -27.38 8.82 18.01
N SER A 36 -26.66 9.74 18.61
CA SER A 36 -26.43 11.08 18.07
C SER A 36 -25.25 11.74 18.76
N PHE A 37 -24.76 12.79 18.14
CA PHE A 37 -23.74 13.66 18.74
C PHE A 37 -23.85 15.06 18.12
N ASP A 38 -23.36 16.03 18.86
CA ASP A 38 -23.20 17.41 18.42
C ASP A 38 -21.82 17.93 18.90
N GLU A 39 -21.58 19.21 18.77
CA GLU A 39 -20.33 19.84 19.20
C GLU A 39 -20.05 19.68 20.70
N LYS A 40 -21.11 19.55 21.52
CA LYS A 40 -21.04 19.57 22.97
C LYS A 40 -21.23 18.19 23.60
N PHE A 41 -22.13 17.37 23.04
CA PHE A 41 -22.57 16.12 23.65
C PHE A 41 -22.52 14.92 22.69
N ILE A 42 -22.25 13.76 23.25
CA ILE A 42 -22.42 12.44 22.62
C ILE A 42 -23.57 11.76 23.36
N ARG A 43 -24.61 11.33 22.63
CA ARG A 43 -25.73 10.60 23.20
C ARG A 43 -25.53 9.10 22.97
N LEU A 44 -25.48 8.36 24.06
CA LEU A 44 -25.23 6.92 24.09
C LEU A 44 -26.48 6.21 24.59
N GLU A 45 -26.92 5.21 23.87
CA GLU A 45 -27.96 4.27 24.25
C GLU A 45 -27.33 3.09 24.99
N LEU A 46 -27.77 2.83 26.21
CA LEU A 46 -27.29 1.74 27.05
C LEU A 46 -28.37 0.66 27.15
N ASN A 47 -28.00 -0.58 26.90
CA ASN A 47 -28.84 -1.72 27.22
C ASN A 47 -28.67 -2.05 28.71
N LEU A 48 -29.69 -1.80 29.48
CA LEU A 48 -29.70 -2.17 30.91
C LEU A 48 -30.24 -3.57 31.09
N ALA A 49 -29.47 -4.43 31.74
CA ALA A 49 -29.99 -5.72 32.19
C ALA A 49 -31.11 -5.50 33.22
N THR A 50 -32.30 -6.08 33.00
CA THR A 50 -33.36 -6.03 33.97
C THR A 50 -32.99 -6.93 35.15
N PRO A 51 -33.14 -6.45 36.38
CA PRO A 51 -32.76 -7.22 37.59
C PRO A 51 -33.56 -8.52 37.78
N ASP A 52 -34.71 -8.62 37.13
CA ASP A 52 -35.64 -9.75 37.25
C ASP A 52 -35.45 -10.87 36.20
N GLY A 53 -34.43 -10.72 35.33
CA GLY A 53 -34.17 -11.71 34.29
C GLY A 53 -35.25 -11.77 33.20
N SER A 54 -36.18 -10.79 33.18
CA SER A 54 -37.17 -10.73 32.10
C SER A 54 -36.49 -10.30 30.78
N SER A 55 -37.00 -10.82 29.64
CA SER A 55 -36.47 -10.50 28.32
C SER A 55 -36.79 -9.07 27.84
N ALA A 56 -37.42 -8.25 28.67
CA ALA A 56 -37.66 -6.85 28.40
C ALA A 56 -36.35 -6.05 28.53
N GLN A 57 -35.73 -5.72 27.41
CA GLN A 57 -34.57 -4.83 27.41
C GLN A 57 -35.03 -3.41 27.76
N SER A 58 -34.69 -2.92 28.95
CA SER A 58 -34.84 -1.50 29.23
C SER A 58 -33.65 -0.72 28.63
N VAL A 59 -33.99 0.25 27.81
CA VAL A 59 -33.02 1.09 27.11
C VAL A 59 -32.97 2.44 27.81
N ALA A 60 -31.78 2.85 28.25
CA ALA A 60 -31.55 4.18 28.79
C ALA A 60 -30.66 5.00 27.84
N SER A 61 -31.00 6.25 27.66
CA SER A 61 -30.16 7.19 26.90
C SER A 61 -29.44 8.13 27.87
N ILE A 62 -28.12 8.23 27.71
CA ILE A 62 -27.29 9.18 28.47
C ILE A 62 -26.62 10.16 27.50
N SER A 63 -26.48 11.41 27.95
CA SER A 63 -25.70 12.43 27.22
C SER A 63 -24.38 12.65 27.95
N LEU A 64 -23.28 12.47 27.23
CA LEU A 64 -21.92 12.64 27.75
C LEU A 64 -21.28 13.87 27.10
N PRO A 65 -20.65 14.78 27.87
CA PRO A 65 -19.93 15.88 27.28
C PRO A 65 -18.82 15.36 26.34
N ARG A 66 -18.78 15.90 25.10
CA ARG A 66 -17.78 15.46 24.12
C ARG A 66 -16.34 15.71 24.60
N GLY A 67 -16.12 16.80 25.34
CA GLY A 67 -14.81 17.12 25.92
C GLY A 67 -14.31 16.11 26.94
N ASP A 68 -15.20 15.31 27.55
CA ASP A 68 -14.84 14.29 28.52
C ASP A 68 -14.48 12.95 27.88
N VAL A 69 -14.72 12.78 26.59
CA VAL A 69 -14.40 11.55 25.84
C VAL A 69 -12.99 11.65 25.29
N LEU A 70 -12.16 10.67 25.65
CA LEU A 70 -10.78 10.56 25.20
C LEU A 70 -10.69 9.85 23.84
N SER A 71 -11.41 8.75 23.66
CA SER A 71 -11.41 7.98 22.42
C SER A 71 -12.72 7.20 22.26
N ILE A 72 -13.04 6.82 21.01
CA ILE A 72 -14.20 6.01 20.68
C ILE A 72 -13.74 4.80 19.88
N ALA A 73 -14.04 3.60 20.38
CA ALA A 73 -13.94 2.36 19.62
C ALA A 73 -15.35 2.04 19.09
N PHE A 74 -15.57 2.30 17.82
CA PHE A 74 -16.83 1.99 17.18
C PHE A 74 -17.02 0.49 16.99
N ALA A 75 -18.25 0.05 17.11
CA ALA A 75 -18.63 -1.34 16.87
C ALA A 75 -18.11 -1.83 15.52
N SER A 76 -17.62 -3.06 15.48
CA SER A 76 -17.22 -3.70 14.23
C SER A 76 -18.42 -3.85 13.30
N ASN A 77 -18.23 -3.48 12.05
CA ASN A 77 -19.23 -3.62 10.99
C ASN A 77 -18.55 -4.28 9.78
N SER A 78 -18.86 -5.56 9.56
CA SER A 78 -18.21 -6.36 8.52
C SER A 78 -18.43 -5.79 7.11
N GLN A 79 -19.60 -5.18 6.84
CA GLN A 79 -19.90 -4.57 5.55
C GLN A 79 -19.08 -3.30 5.33
N ARG A 80 -19.01 -2.42 6.34
CA ARG A 80 -18.15 -1.23 6.33
C ARG A 80 -16.69 -1.61 6.12
N ASP A 81 -16.22 -2.59 6.90
CA ASP A 81 -14.82 -3.01 6.85
C ASP A 81 -14.50 -3.71 5.50
N ALA A 82 -15.46 -4.41 4.90
CA ALA A 82 -15.32 -4.97 3.55
C ALA A 82 -15.27 -3.86 2.48
N ALA A 83 -16.15 -2.86 2.54
CA ALA A 83 -16.14 -1.73 1.62
C ALA A 83 -14.83 -0.91 1.71
N ILE A 84 -14.31 -0.69 2.94
CA ILE A 84 -13.01 -0.02 3.14
C ILE A 84 -11.88 -0.83 2.51
N ARG A 85 -11.86 -2.16 2.66
CA ARG A 85 -10.82 -3.01 2.06
C ARG A 85 -10.91 -3.08 0.54
N SER A 86 -12.11 -3.17 -0.01
CA SER A 86 -12.35 -3.22 -1.46
C SER A 86 -12.00 -1.86 -2.10
N ALA A 87 -12.59 -0.78 -1.58
CA ALA A 87 -12.45 0.58 -2.08
C ALA A 87 -12.58 0.67 -3.62
N ALA A 88 -13.49 -0.13 -4.18
CA ALA A 88 -13.77 -0.20 -5.61
C ALA A 88 -14.90 0.75 -6.02
N ALA A 89 -15.04 1.04 -7.32
CA ALA A 89 -16.05 1.97 -7.81
C ALA A 89 -17.49 1.59 -7.42
N GLN A 90 -17.80 0.28 -7.32
CA GLN A 90 -19.13 -0.19 -6.88
C GLN A 90 -19.42 0.10 -5.40
N ASP A 91 -18.41 0.40 -4.59
CA ASP A 91 -18.57 0.65 -3.16
C ASP A 91 -18.84 2.13 -2.83
N ILE A 92 -18.86 3.02 -3.83
CA ILE A 92 -18.97 4.48 -3.64
C ILE A 92 -20.20 4.86 -2.81
N ASP A 93 -21.35 4.30 -3.11
CA ASP A 93 -22.60 4.65 -2.40
C ASP A 93 -22.55 4.20 -0.94
N ALA A 94 -22.08 2.98 -0.68
CA ALA A 94 -21.92 2.46 0.67
C ALA A 94 -20.88 3.28 1.46
N LEU A 95 -19.71 3.53 0.87
CA LEU A 95 -18.65 4.34 1.49
C LEU A 95 -19.10 5.78 1.73
N ASN A 96 -19.89 6.36 0.83
CA ASN A 96 -20.45 7.68 0.99
C ASN A 96 -21.46 7.74 2.16
N GLY A 97 -22.31 6.72 2.31
CA GLY A 97 -23.20 6.57 3.47
C GLY A 97 -22.42 6.55 4.78
N TYR A 98 -21.38 5.70 4.86
CA TYR A 98 -20.49 5.66 6.04
C TYR A 98 -19.75 6.99 6.24
N TRP A 99 -19.29 7.64 5.16
CA TRP A 99 -18.62 8.94 5.29
C TRP A 99 -19.51 10.01 5.89
N ILE A 100 -20.77 10.11 5.48
CA ILE A 100 -21.73 11.05 6.06
C ILE A 100 -21.90 10.82 7.56
N GLU A 101 -22.00 9.55 7.98
CA GLU A 101 -22.13 9.14 9.38
C GLU A 101 -20.86 9.46 10.19
N PHE A 102 -19.68 9.13 9.62
CA PHE A 102 -18.41 9.16 10.38
C PHE A 102 -17.59 10.45 10.20
N LYS A 103 -17.91 11.31 9.22
CA LYS A 103 -17.18 12.57 8.99
C LYS A 103 -16.98 13.42 10.24
N PRO A 104 -17.97 13.59 11.12
CA PRO A 104 -17.83 14.42 12.32
C PRO A 104 -16.84 13.85 13.36
N TRP A 105 -16.42 12.60 13.20
CA TRP A 105 -15.48 11.91 14.07
C TRP A 105 -14.05 11.91 13.54
N LEU A 106 -13.74 12.67 12.48
CA LEU A 106 -12.44 12.60 11.79
C LEU A 106 -11.27 12.94 12.72
N GLU A 107 -11.46 13.89 13.63
CA GLU A 107 -10.44 14.31 14.60
C GLU A 107 -10.45 13.49 15.90
N MET A 108 -11.33 12.48 15.99
CA MET A 108 -11.47 11.68 17.19
C MET A 108 -10.50 10.47 17.15
N PRO A 109 -9.73 10.23 18.23
CA PRO A 109 -8.88 9.06 18.34
C PRO A 109 -9.61 7.73 18.08
N ARG A 110 -9.00 6.85 17.30
CA ARG A 110 -9.52 5.52 16.94
C ARG A 110 -10.79 5.51 16.08
N SER A 111 -11.21 6.66 15.58
CA SER A 111 -12.33 6.73 14.62
C SER A 111 -11.92 6.08 13.29
N PRO A 112 -12.82 5.34 12.62
CA PRO A 112 -12.57 4.83 11.26
C PRO A 112 -12.75 5.89 10.16
N SER A 113 -13.06 7.15 10.52
CA SER A 113 -13.43 8.22 9.59
C SER A 113 -12.36 8.46 8.52
N GLY A 114 -11.09 8.53 8.92
CA GLY A 114 -9.98 8.73 7.98
C GLY A 114 -9.85 7.57 6.99
N SER A 115 -9.94 6.34 7.47
CA SER A 115 -9.91 5.14 6.63
C SER A 115 -11.11 5.06 5.68
N ILE A 116 -12.32 5.45 6.11
CA ILE A 116 -13.53 5.53 5.27
C ILE A 116 -13.34 6.58 4.17
N ALA A 117 -12.87 7.78 4.52
CA ALA A 117 -12.64 8.85 3.55
C ALA A 117 -11.56 8.48 2.53
N CYS A 118 -10.44 7.87 2.96
CA CYS A 118 -9.41 7.38 2.06
C CYS A 118 -9.94 6.29 1.11
N ALA A 119 -10.75 5.36 1.62
CA ALA A 119 -11.37 4.32 0.79
C ALA A 119 -12.34 4.93 -0.23
N LEU A 120 -13.18 5.88 0.19
CA LEU A 120 -14.09 6.61 -0.71
C LEU A 120 -13.29 7.38 -1.79
N GLY A 121 -12.24 8.08 -1.41
CA GLY A 121 -11.36 8.78 -2.35
C GLY A 121 -10.73 7.83 -3.38
N LYS A 122 -10.25 6.67 -2.94
CA LYS A 122 -9.71 5.62 -3.82
C LYS A 122 -10.79 5.09 -4.78
N ALA A 123 -11.98 4.80 -4.28
CA ALA A 123 -13.12 4.34 -5.10
C ALA A 123 -13.54 5.38 -6.16
N LEU A 124 -13.56 6.66 -5.79
CA LEU A 124 -13.84 7.77 -6.71
C LEU A 124 -12.79 7.86 -7.82
N LEU A 125 -11.49 7.72 -7.50
CA LEU A 125 -10.43 7.72 -8.50
C LEU A 125 -10.52 6.52 -9.45
N ALA A 126 -11.01 5.37 -8.99
CA ALA A 126 -11.19 4.19 -9.83
C ALA A 126 -12.21 4.37 -10.96
N THR A 127 -13.14 5.33 -10.86
CA THR A 127 -14.10 5.65 -11.93
C THR A 127 -13.45 6.34 -13.13
N LYS A 128 -12.26 6.93 -12.96
CA LYS A 128 -11.55 7.74 -13.97
C LYS A 128 -12.34 8.97 -14.44
N GLU A 129 -13.36 9.39 -13.73
CA GLU A 129 -14.15 10.59 -14.01
C GLU A 129 -13.53 11.80 -13.32
N ARG A 130 -13.33 12.90 -14.06
CA ARG A 130 -12.71 14.11 -13.50
C ARG A 130 -13.47 14.66 -12.29
N LYS A 131 -14.81 14.71 -12.34
CA LYS A 131 -15.63 15.17 -11.21
C LYS A 131 -15.39 14.35 -9.94
N ASN A 132 -15.24 13.05 -10.08
CA ASN A 132 -14.95 12.15 -8.98
C ASN A 132 -13.50 12.33 -8.47
N ALA A 133 -12.56 12.63 -9.37
CA ALA A 133 -11.18 12.96 -9.00
C ALA A 133 -11.09 14.28 -8.21
N ASP A 134 -11.84 15.31 -8.59
CA ASP A 134 -11.93 16.59 -7.84
C ASP A 134 -12.46 16.33 -6.41
N ARG A 135 -13.51 15.54 -6.28
CA ARG A 135 -14.07 15.17 -4.97
C ARG A 135 -13.09 14.32 -4.15
N ALA A 136 -12.36 13.40 -4.79
CA ALA A 136 -11.34 12.61 -4.12
C ALA A 136 -10.22 13.51 -3.59
N LEU A 137 -9.80 14.52 -4.36
CA LEU A 137 -8.80 15.51 -3.94
C LEU A 137 -9.23 16.25 -2.68
N GLU A 138 -10.50 16.73 -2.63
CA GLU A 138 -11.06 17.38 -1.44
C GLU A 138 -11.06 16.46 -0.21
N LEU A 139 -11.44 15.18 -0.39
CA LEU A 139 -11.46 14.21 0.71
C LEU A 139 -10.06 13.95 1.26
N PHE A 140 -9.09 13.71 0.40
CA PHE A 140 -7.72 13.45 0.82
C PHE A 140 -7.10 14.67 1.50
N THR A 141 -7.32 15.88 0.98
CA THR A 141 -6.86 17.12 1.62
C THR A 141 -7.44 17.25 3.03
N LEU A 142 -8.76 17.03 3.18
CA LEU A 142 -9.42 17.09 4.47
C LEU A 142 -8.87 16.07 5.48
N VAL A 143 -8.61 14.83 5.04
CA VAL A 143 -8.04 13.78 5.91
C VAL A 143 -6.60 14.11 6.30
N GLU A 144 -5.78 14.57 5.37
CA GLU A 144 -4.41 14.96 5.65
C GLU A 144 -4.33 16.08 6.70
N GLU A 145 -5.21 17.07 6.60
CA GLU A 145 -5.24 18.20 7.52
C GLU A 145 -5.80 17.83 8.89
N LYS A 146 -6.86 17.01 8.95
CA LYS A 146 -7.70 16.89 10.16
C LYS A 146 -7.74 15.49 10.78
N ALA A 147 -7.33 14.44 10.11
CA ALA A 147 -7.40 13.11 10.71
C ALA A 147 -6.48 13.01 11.93
N TRP A 148 -6.96 12.30 12.95
CA TRP A 148 -6.17 12.08 14.14
C TRP A 148 -5.05 11.04 13.92
N GLN A 149 -5.28 10.02 13.07
CA GLN A 149 -4.33 8.94 12.85
C GLN A 149 -3.31 9.32 11.77
N ASP A 150 -2.02 9.24 12.10
CA ASP A 150 -0.95 9.52 11.15
C ASP A 150 -0.94 8.55 9.95
N SER A 151 -1.35 7.29 10.16
CA SER A 151 -1.51 6.32 9.09
C SER A 151 -2.61 6.69 8.08
N ASP A 152 -3.68 7.38 8.52
CA ASP A 152 -4.70 7.90 7.62
C ASP A 152 -4.20 9.13 6.87
N LYS A 153 -3.44 10.02 7.55
CA LYS A 153 -2.80 11.17 6.90
C LYS A 153 -1.81 10.74 5.82
N ALA A 154 -0.98 9.72 6.10
CA ALA A 154 -0.04 9.18 5.12
C ALA A 154 -0.78 8.63 3.88
N ARG A 155 -1.84 7.82 4.08
CA ARG A 155 -2.69 7.33 2.99
C ARG A 155 -3.39 8.46 2.22
N ALA A 156 -3.83 9.49 2.92
CA ALA A 156 -4.45 10.65 2.29
C ALA A 156 -3.45 11.41 1.42
N ARG A 157 -2.21 11.57 1.87
CA ARG A 157 -1.13 12.22 1.13
C ARG A 157 -0.83 11.49 -0.20
N GLU A 158 -0.69 10.15 -0.14
CA GLU A 158 -0.58 9.31 -1.34
C GLU A 158 -1.78 9.51 -2.28
N GLY A 159 -3.00 9.41 -1.73
CA GLY A 159 -4.23 9.57 -2.51
C GLY A 159 -4.37 10.96 -3.14
N ARG A 160 -3.92 12.00 -2.45
CA ARG A 160 -3.96 13.39 -2.91
C ARG A 160 -3.05 13.59 -4.13
N LEU A 161 -1.83 13.08 -4.11
CA LEU A 161 -0.93 13.13 -5.27
C LEU A 161 -1.56 12.48 -6.51
N ARG A 162 -2.19 11.32 -6.35
CA ARG A 162 -2.94 10.66 -7.45
C ARG A 162 -4.13 11.49 -7.93
N ALA A 163 -4.89 12.08 -7.01
CA ALA A 163 -6.03 12.91 -7.34
C ALA A 163 -5.61 14.18 -8.08
N MET A 164 -4.52 14.82 -7.68
CA MET A 164 -3.94 15.97 -8.39
C MET A 164 -3.60 15.60 -9.84
N THR A 165 -2.97 14.44 -10.07
CA THR A 165 -2.68 13.97 -11.43
C THR A 165 -3.96 13.75 -12.23
N ALA A 166 -4.97 13.11 -11.64
CA ALA A 166 -6.25 12.82 -12.30
C ALA A 166 -7.07 14.09 -12.61
N THR A 167 -6.88 15.17 -11.84
CA THR A 167 -7.51 16.48 -12.07
C THR A 167 -6.74 17.39 -13.03
N GLY A 168 -5.61 16.89 -13.58
CA GLY A 168 -4.79 17.64 -14.55
C GLY A 168 -3.71 18.51 -13.92
N LYS A 169 -3.49 18.41 -12.59
CA LYS A 169 -2.42 19.09 -11.86
C LYS A 169 -1.15 18.24 -11.75
N ALA A 170 -0.80 17.54 -12.82
CA ALA A 170 0.31 16.58 -12.82
C ALA A 170 1.67 17.23 -12.49
N ALA A 171 1.94 18.43 -13.03
CA ALA A 171 3.19 19.14 -12.76
C ALA A 171 3.32 19.51 -11.26
N GLU A 172 2.23 20.02 -10.66
CA GLU A 172 2.20 20.35 -9.23
C GLU A 172 2.37 19.08 -8.38
N ALA A 173 1.72 17.97 -8.76
CA ALA A 173 1.86 16.69 -8.08
C ALA A 173 3.29 16.14 -8.10
N ILE A 174 4.01 16.33 -9.22
CA ILE A 174 5.41 15.89 -9.36
C ILE A 174 6.33 16.71 -8.45
N GLU A 175 6.19 18.03 -8.45
CA GLU A 175 7.02 18.90 -7.61
C GLU A 175 6.75 18.63 -6.11
N GLU A 176 5.51 18.42 -5.73
CA GLU A 176 5.16 18.05 -4.37
C GLU A 176 5.68 16.64 -4.02
N ALA A 177 5.58 15.68 -4.93
CA ALA A 177 6.11 14.34 -4.73
C ALA A 177 7.63 14.33 -4.54
N LYS A 178 8.36 15.17 -5.28
CA LYS A 178 9.81 15.35 -5.10
C LYS A 178 10.14 15.92 -3.72
N ALA A 179 9.48 16.99 -3.32
CA ALA A 179 9.67 17.60 -2.01
C ALA A 179 9.38 16.60 -0.87
N LEU A 180 8.28 15.87 -0.98
CA LEU A 180 7.93 14.84 0.00
C LEU A 180 8.94 13.68 0.03
N ALA A 181 9.49 13.28 -1.10
CA ALA A 181 10.49 12.21 -1.15
C ALA A 181 11.83 12.61 -0.50
N GLU A 182 12.14 13.89 -0.44
CA GLU A 182 13.33 14.42 0.27
C GLU A 182 13.11 14.50 1.78
N GLU A 183 11.87 14.66 2.24
CA GLU A 183 11.53 14.92 3.64
C GLU A 183 11.02 13.68 4.39
N THR A 184 10.67 12.61 3.69
CA THR A 184 10.00 11.45 4.29
C THR A 184 10.76 10.15 4.10
N GLU A 185 10.72 9.31 5.13
CA GLU A 185 11.10 7.89 5.04
C GLU A 185 9.88 6.96 4.86
N ASP A 186 8.66 7.53 4.73
CA ASP A 186 7.44 6.74 4.56
C ASP A 186 7.44 6.01 3.21
N PRO A 187 7.51 4.66 3.20
CA PRO A 187 7.59 3.87 1.96
C PRO A 187 6.41 4.10 1.02
N GLU A 188 5.21 4.36 1.56
CA GLU A 188 4.00 4.54 0.78
C GLU A 188 4.09 5.83 -0.06
N ILE A 189 4.60 6.90 0.54
CA ILE A 189 4.80 8.19 -0.12
C ILE A 189 5.94 8.11 -1.13
N LEU A 190 7.07 7.48 -0.74
CA LEU A 190 8.23 7.32 -1.64
C LEU A 190 7.87 6.52 -2.89
N ILE A 191 7.10 5.45 -2.76
CA ILE A 191 6.66 4.63 -3.88
C ILE A 191 5.76 5.45 -4.82
N GLU A 192 4.80 6.20 -4.29
CA GLU A 192 3.91 6.99 -5.13
C GLU A 192 4.64 8.15 -5.81
N ALA A 193 5.55 8.81 -5.11
CA ALA A 193 6.42 9.83 -5.69
C ALA A 193 7.23 9.26 -6.87
N ASN A 194 7.84 8.09 -6.71
CA ASN A 194 8.55 7.42 -7.78
C ASN A 194 7.65 7.12 -8.99
N TYR A 195 6.40 6.69 -8.77
CA TYR A 195 5.47 6.44 -9.87
C TYR A 195 5.05 7.70 -10.61
N LEU A 196 4.82 8.79 -9.91
CA LEU A 196 4.51 10.08 -10.55
C LEU A 196 5.69 10.57 -11.37
N MET A 197 6.89 10.49 -10.84
CA MET A 197 8.11 10.83 -11.57
C MET A 197 8.33 9.89 -12.77
N ALA A 198 8.05 8.58 -12.63
CA ALA A 198 8.15 7.62 -13.72
C ALA A 198 7.19 7.98 -14.86
N GLN A 199 5.92 8.25 -14.57
CA GLN A 199 4.92 8.64 -15.56
C GLN A 199 5.29 9.94 -16.27
N ALA A 200 5.86 10.91 -15.56
CA ALA A 200 6.36 12.14 -16.16
C ALA A 200 7.54 11.89 -17.12
N THR A 201 8.52 11.09 -16.67
CA THR A 201 9.68 10.73 -17.49
C THR A 201 9.29 9.87 -18.70
N GLU A 202 8.31 8.96 -18.53
CA GLU A 202 7.74 8.17 -19.63
C GLU A 202 7.11 9.07 -20.70
N LYS A 203 6.35 10.08 -20.28
CA LYS A 203 5.78 11.06 -21.19
C LYS A 203 6.86 11.85 -21.90
N GLU A 204 7.88 12.32 -21.18
CA GLU A 204 9.03 13.04 -21.76
C GLU A 204 9.77 12.16 -22.79
N LEU A 205 10.02 10.88 -22.46
CA LEU A 205 10.61 9.91 -23.39
C LEU A 205 9.74 9.75 -24.65
N GLY A 206 8.42 9.65 -24.48
CA GLY A 206 7.49 9.52 -25.60
C GLY A 206 7.44 10.77 -26.51
N GLU A 207 7.55 11.96 -25.94
CA GLU A 207 7.66 13.22 -26.69
C GLU A 207 9.00 13.30 -27.41
N PHE A 208 10.10 12.99 -26.72
CA PHE A 208 11.43 12.93 -27.29
C PHE A 208 11.52 11.98 -28.51
N LEU A 209 10.94 10.79 -28.42
CA LEU A 209 10.95 9.82 -29.53
C LEU A 209 10.13 10.28 -30.72
N LYS A 210 9.08 11.07 -30.52
CA LYS A 210 8.29 11.69 -31.63
C LYS A 210 9.08 12.79 -32.33
N GLU A 211 9.82 13.59 -31.57
CA GLU A 211 10.64 14.67 -32.09
C GLU A 211 11.90 14.14 -32.79
N ASN A 212 12.41 13.00 -32.35
CA ASN A 212 13.64 12.38 -32.85
C ASN A 212 13.37 10.96 -33.40
N PRO A 213 12.63 10.79 -34.49
CA PRO A 213 12.24 9.47 -35.01
C PRO A 213 13.41 8.61 -35.51
N ARG A 214 14.58 9.23 -35.74
CA ARG A 214 15.84 8.56 -36.16
C ARG A 214 16.90 8.61 -35.06
N TRP A 215 16.48 8.58 -33.79
CA TRP A 215 17.36 8.65 -32.64
C TRP A 215 18.46 7.56 -32.61
N ASP A 216 18.18 6.43 -33.23
CA ASP A 216 19.07 5.25 -33.32
C ASP A 216 20.31 5.45 -34.15
N ILE A 217 20.27 6.41 -35.08
CA ILE A 217 21.38 6.77 -35.97
C ILE A 217 21.93 8.17 -35.74
N ASP A 218 21.27 8.98 -34.91
CA ASP A 218 21.71 10.32 -34.55
C ASP A 218 22.47 10.31 -33.23
N SER A 219 23.80 10.28 -33.28
CA SER A 219 24.65 10.21 -32.11
C SER A 219 24.48 11.40 -31.16
N SER A 220 23.92 12.53 -31.61
CA SER A 220 23.71 13.71 -30.76
C SER A 220 22.59 13.53 -29.75
N VAL A 221 21.67 12.62 -30.01
CA VAL A 221 20.46 12.39 -29.16
C VAL A 221 20.43 11.01 -28.48
N ILE A 222 21.30 10.08 -28.87
CA ILE A 222 21.38 8.74 -28.29
C ILE A 222 21.54 8.79 -26.75
N ASP A 223 22.45 9.61 -26.25
CA ASP A 223 22.70 9.71 -24.81
C ASP A 223 21.50 10.26 -24.04
N GLN A 224 20.74 11.18 -24.61
CA GLN A 224 19.54 11.70 -23.98
C GLN A 224 18.46 10.63 -23.92
N ARG A 225 18.25 9.89 -25.03
CA ARG A 225 17.33 8.76 -25.06
C ARG A 225 17.68 7.73 -23.99
N HIS A 226 18.96 7.36 -23.85
CA HIS A 226 19.40 6.39 -22.85
C HIS A 226 19.18 6.91 -21.42
N ARG A 227 19.47 8.18 -21.16
CA ARG A 227 19.19 8.77 -19.83
C ARG A 227 17.72 8.71 -19.48
N LEU A 228 16.83 9.12 -20.39
CA LEU A 228 15.38 9.08 -20.14
C LEU A 228 14.88 7.64 -19.93
N HIS A 229 15.29 6.72 -20.81
CA HIS A 229 14.93 5.31 -20.72
C HIS A 229 15.38 4.66 -19.40
N ASN A 230 16.64 4.84 -19.04
CA ASN A 230 17.17 4.28 -17.78
C ASN A 230 16.50 4.90 -16.55
N ARG A 231 16.24 6.22 -16.61
CA ARG A 231 15.58 6.92 -15.51
C ARG A 231 14.15 6.43 -15.27
N VAL A 232 13.36 6.23 -16.33
CA VAL A 232 11.99 5.72 -16.18
C VAL A 232 11.96 4.29 -15.65
N LEU A 233 12.89 3.44 -16.10
CA LEU A 233 13.02 2.07 -15.58
C LEU A 233 13.44 2.07 -14.12
N GLU A 234 14.44 2.85 -13.73
CA GLU A 234 14.87 3.00 -12.34
C GLU A 234 13.69 3.34 -11.43
N LEU A 235 12.88 4.33 -11.82
CA LEU A 235 11.74 4.78 -11.04
C LEU A 235 10.63 3.71 -10.92
N TYR A 236 10.34 2.97 -12.00
CA TYR A 236 9.35 1.88 -11.96
C TYR A 236 9.84 0.66 -11.19
N LEU A 237 11.13 0.30 -11.29
CA LEU A 237 11.69 -0.86 -10.63
C LEU A 237 11.99 -0.62 -9.15
N HIS A 238 12.20 0.62 -8.73
CA HIS A 238 12.55 0.98 -7.36
C HIS A 238 11.66 0.30 -6.29
N PRO A 239 10.32 0.29 -6.41
CA PRO A 239 9.47 -0.36 -5.41
C PRO A 239 9.70 -1.87 -5.29
N SER A 240 9.97 -2.56 -6.40
CA SER A 240 10.24 -4.00 -6.39
C SER A 240 11.59 -4.34 -5.79
N LEU A 241 12.54 -3.43 -5.83
CA LEU A 241 13.89 -3.60 -5.28
C LEU A 241 13.94 -3.30 -3.78
N PHE A 242 13.30 -2.23 -3.33
CA PHE A 242 13.44 -1.71 -1.96
C PHE A 242 12.22 -1.96 -1.07
N PHE A 243 11.03 -2.17 -1.66
CA PHE A 243 9.76 -2.30 -0.91
C PHE A 243 9.00 -3.58 -1.27
N ARG A 244 9.68 -4.70 -1.38
CA ARG A 244 9.13 -6.01 -1.80
C ARG A 244 7.94 -6.51 -0.98
N THR A 245 7.81 -6.08 0.26
CA THR A 245 6.69 -6.46 1.14
C THR A 245 5.36 -5.81 0.73
N ASN A 246 5.39 -4.74 -0.05
CA ASN A 246 4.20 -4.14 -0.63
C ASN A 246 3.90 -4.75 -2.00
N ASN A 247 3.28 -5.94 -1.98
CA ASN A 247 3.09 -6.76 -3.18
C ASN A 247 2.36 -6.04 -4.32
N GLU A 248 1.30 -5.27 -4.01
CA GLU A 248 0.52 -4.58 -5.04
C GLU A 248 1.35 -3.47 -5.72
N LYS A 249 2.05 -2.68 -4.91
CA LYS A 249 2.87 -1.59 -5.44
C LYS A 249 4.08 -2.13 -6.19
N ALA A 250 4.79 -3.13 -5.65
CA ALA A 250 5.91 -3.74 -6.35
C ALA A 250 5.50 -4.32 -7.71
N ALA A 251 4.39 -5.06 -7.78
CA ALA A 251 3.85 -5.58 -9.03
C ALA A 251 3.47 -4.48 -10.03
N ARG A 252 2.87 -3.38 -9.54
CA ARG A 252 2.53 -2.20 -10.37
C ARG A 252 3.77 -1.60 -11.03
N GLY A 253 4.88 -1.52 -10.29
CA GLY A 253 6.14 -1.01 -10.83
C GLY A 253 6.72 -1.91 -11.91
N LEU A 254 6.79 -3.21 -11.66
CA LEU A 254 7.22 -4.19 -12.65
C LEU A 254 6.36 -4.13 -13.92
N TRP A 255 5.03 -3.96 -13.76
CA TRP A 255 4.13 -3.79 -14.90
C TRP A 255 4.41 -2.51 -15.70
N GLY A 256 4.74 -1.40 -15.02
CA GLY A 256 5.20 -0.17 -15.68
C GLY A 256 6.47 -0.40 -16.48
N ALA A 257 7.47 -1.08 -15.90
CA ALA A 257 8.72 -1.42 -16.59
C ALA A 257 8.49 -2.30 -17.82
N ILE A 258 7.55 -3.28 -17.77
CA ILE A 258 7.15 -4.08 -18.94
C ILE A 258 6.67 -3.17 -20.08
N GLY A 259 5.90 -2.12 -19.77
CA GLY A 259 5.46 -1.15 -20.77
C GLY A 259 6.63 -0.49 -21.50
N ILE A 260 7.66 -0.08 -20.75
CA ILE A 260 8.86 0.55 -21.28
C ILE A 260 9.69 -0.44 -22.12
N TYR A 261 9.93 -1.65 -21.63
CA TYR A 261 10.65 -2.69 -22.37
C TYR A 261 9.99 -2.99 -23.72
N ARG A 262 8.67 -3.16 -23.73
CA ARG A 262 7.91 -3.39 -24.97
C ARG A 262 8.01 -2.22 -25.94
N ALA A 263 7.88 -0.99 -25.47
CA ALA A 263 8.00 0.21 -26.28
C ALA A 263 9.41 0.40 -26.87
N SER A 264 10.43 -0.15 -26.21
CA SER A 264 11.84 -0.11 -26.63
C SER A 264 12.27 -1.32 -27.48
N GLY A 265 11.36 -2.31 -27.70
CA GLY A 265 11.70 -3.55 -28.42
C GLY A 265 12.48 -4.56 -27.59
N GLU A 266 12.59 -4.36 -26.29
CA GLU A 266 13.29 -5.23 -25.33
C GLU A 266 12.35 -6.36 -24.88
N GLU A 267 11.81 -7.13 -25.84
CA GLU A 267 10.76 -8.13 -25.63
C GLU A 267 11.16 -9.20 -24.59
N ARG A 268 12.41 -9.62 -24.60
CA ARG A 268 12.96 -10.59 -23.65
C ARG A 268 12.80 -10.09 -22.21
N LEU A 269 13.21 -8.86 -21.92
CA LEU A 269 13.09 -8.27 -20.58
C LEU A 269 11.62 -8.12 -20.16
N ALA A 270 10.73 -7.79 -21.11
CA ALA A 270 9.29 -7.74 -20.84
C ALA A 270 8.73 -9.12 -20.45
N ILE A 271 9.16 -10.20 -21.10
CA ILE A 271 8.75 -11.58 -20.80
C ILE A 271 9.29 -12.01 -19.43
N GLU A 272 10.59 -11.82 -19.18
CA GLU A 272 11.23 -12.16 -17.90
C GLU A 272 10.55 -11.42 -16.73
N THR A 273 10.37 -10.12 -16.84
CA THR A 273 9.68 -9.31 -15.83
C THR A 273 8.22 -9.76 -15.62
N SER A 274 7.54 -10.20 -16.68
CA SER A 274 6.18 -10.76 -16.56
C SER A 274 6.16 -12.07 -15.78
N ARG A 275 7.16 -12.93 -15.99
CA ARG A 275 7.34 -14.17 -15.21
C ARG A 275 7.64 -13.86 -13.74
N ASP A 276 8.44 -12.84 -13.46
CA ASP A 276 8.72 -12.38 -12.10
C ASP A 276 7.45 -11.93 -11.37
N ILE A 277 6.56 -11.18 -12.04
CA ILE A 277 5.26 -10.81 -11.46
C ILE A 277 4.47 -12.07 -11.09
N LEU A 278 4.42 -13.08 -11.96
CA LEU A 278 3.69 -14.32 -11.70
C LEU A 278 4.30 -15.14 -10.57
N ALA A 279 5.62 -15.15 -10.45
CA ALA A 279 6.35 -15.89 -9.43
C ALA A 279 6.24 -15.23 -8.03
N PHE A 280 6.45 -13.93 -7.96
CA PHE A 280 6.57 -13.21 -6.69
C PHE A 280 5.27 -12.55 -6.23
N TYR A 281 4.37 -12.18 -7.17
CA TYR A 281 3.15 -11.41 -6.88
C TYR A 281 1.88 -12.03 -7.48
N PRO A 282 1.64 -13.36 -7.36
CA PRO A 282 0.62 -14.10 -8.13
C PRO A 282 -0.83 -13.69 -7.87
N LYS A 283 -1.08 -12.95 -6.77
CA LYS A 283 -2.42 -12.53 -6.33
C LYS A 283 -2.75 -11.08 -6.67
N THR A 284 -1.91 -10.41 -7.44
CA THR A 284 -2.12 -9.00 -7.83
C THR A 284 -2.88 -8.89 -9.16
N PRO A 285 -3.55 -7.75 -9.41
CA PRO A 285 -4.15 -7.48 -10.71
C PRO A 285 -3.14 -7.49 -11.87
N GLU A 286 -1.89 -7.12 -11.59
CA GLU A 286 -0.79 -7.12 -12.53
C GLU A 286 -0.41 -8.55 -12.96
N ALA A 287 -0.57 -9.54 -12.08
CA ALA A 287 -0.35 -10.93 -12.44
C ALA A 287 -1.35 -11.42 -13.51
N GLU A 288 -2.61 -11.00 -13.44
CA GLU A 288 -3.59 -11.31 -14.49
C GLU A 288 -3.24 -10.66 -15.83
N ARG A 289 -2.75 -9.41 -15.79
CA ARG A 289 -2.26 -8.70 -16.97
C ARG A 289 -1.04 -9.38 -17.57
N ALA A 290 -0.09 -9.80 -16.73
CA ALA A 290 1.11 -10.54 -17.13
C ALA A 290 0.76 -11.88 -17.78
N ARG A 291 -0.19 -12.66 -17.21
CA ARG A 291 -0.70 -13.90 -17.83
C ARG A 291 -1.29 -13.64 -19.21
N THR A 292 -2.14 -12.63 -19.32
CA THR A 292 -2.78 -12.24 -20.58
C THR A 292 -1.75 -11.85 -21.63
N TYR A 293 -0.74 -11.05 -21.23
CA TYR A 293 0.34 -10.66 -22.13
C TYR A 293 1.14 -11.88 -22.60
N LEU A 294 1.62 -12.73 -21.69
CA LEU A 294 2.39 -13.93 -22.07
C LEU A 294 1.57 -14.88 -22.96
N ALA A 295 0.27 -15.04 -22.70
CA ALA A 295 -0.61 -15.86 -23.53
C ALA A 295 -0.85 -15.26 -24.94
N SER A 296 -0.63 -13.98 -25.13
CA SER A 296 -0.75 -13.32 -26.44
C SER A 296 0.49 -13.47 -27.33
N LEU A 297 1.61 -13.94 -26.77
CA LEU A 297 2.87 -14.10 -27.49
C LEU A 297 2.91 -15.40 -28.30
N LYS A 298 3.65 -15.37 -29.43
CA LYS A 298 3.88 -16.57 -30.21
C LYS A 298 4.87 -17.50 -29.49
N PRO A 299 4.77 -18.85 -29.67
CA PRO A 299 5.70 -19.79 -29.07
C PRO A 299 7.19 -19.50 -29.33
N GLU A 300 7.50 -18.91 -30.45
CA GLU A 300 8.86 -18.53 -30.86
C GLU A 300 9.42 -17.42 -29.99
N GLN A 301 8.60 -16.42 -29.64
CA GLN A 301 8.96 -15.30 -28.75
C GLN A 301 9.21 -15.79 -27.30
N LEU A 302 8.50 -16.84 -26.87
CA LEU A 302 8.67 -17.43 -25.56
C LEU A 302 9.91 -18.34 -25.45
N ARG A 303 10.42 -18.84 -26.59
CA ARG A 303 11.63 -19.68 -26.66
C ARG A 303 12.93 -18.89 -26.75
N ALA A 304 12.88 -17.64 -27.18
CA ALA A 304 14.03 -16.73 -27.25
C ALA A 304 14.73 -16.52 -25.89
N ASP A 305 14.12 -17.00 -24.81
CA ASP A 305 14.65 -16.95 -23.44
C ASP A 305 15.56 -18.13 -23.05
N SER A 306 15.88 -19.05 -23.97
CA SER A 306 16.81 -20.09 -23.60
C SER A 306 18.21 -19.47 -23.39
N GLU A 307 18.92 -19.92 -22.33
CA GLU A 307 20.30 -19.48 -22.05
C GLU A 307 21.23 -19.56 -23.27
N ALA A 308 20.94 -20.46 -24.22
CA ALA A 308 21.67 -20.60 -25.46
C ALA A 308 21.51 -19.45 -26.43
N GLU A 309 20.30 -18.82 -26.48
CA GLU A 309 20.06 -17.64 -27.34
C GLU A 309 20.56 -16.35 -26.67
N ALA A 310 20.44 -16.23 -25.33
CA ALA A 310 21.05 -15.15 -24.57
C ALA A 310 22.59 -15.12 -24.76
N ARG A 311 23.25 -16.29 -24.83
CA ARG A 311 24.69 -16.40 -25.16
C ARG A 311 25.01 -15.99 -26.59
N LYS A 312 24.09 -16.18 -27.51
CA LYS A 312 24.24 -15.81 -28.92
C LYS A 312 24.12 -14.31 -29.15
N GLU A 313 23.22 -13.67 -28.41
CA GLU A 313 23.06 -12.19 -28.42
C GLU A 313 24.20 -11.45 -27.71
N LEU A 314 24.83 -12.08 -26.68
CA LEU A 314 25.98 -11.51 -25.98
C LEU A 314 27.29 -11.59 -26.79
N GLY A 315 27.24 -12.22 -27.99
CA GLY A 315 28.39 -12.40 -28.87
C GLY A 315 29.39 -13.44 -28.32
N GLU A 316 29.92 -14.25 -29.19
CA GLU A 316 30.95 -15.28 -28.87
C GLU A 316 32.28 -14.70 -28.32
N GLY A 317 32.32 -13.50 -27.77
CA GLY A 317 33.52 -12.75 -27.42
C GLY A 317 33.77 -12.45 -25.96
N TYR A 318 32.87 -12.77 -25.03
CA TYR A 318 33.18 -12.69 -23.61
C TYR A 318 33.46 -14.09 -23.07
N PRO A 319 34.75 -14.44 -22.84
CA PRO A 319 35.06 -15.63 -22.05
C PRO A 319 34.43 -15.39 -20.67
N LEU A 320 33.54 -16.28 -20.25
CA LEU A 320 33.22 -16.38 -18.84
C LEU A 320 34.57 -16.60 -18.14
N GLU A 321 35.05 -15.57 -17.41
CA GLU A 321 36.13 -15.81 -16.46
C GLU A 321 35.64 -16.94 -15.56
N GLU A 322 36.31 -18.10 -15.69
CA GLU A 322 36.13 -19.19 -14.72
C GLU A 322 36.30 -18.52 -13.32
N PRO A 323 35.39 -18.76 -12.38
CA PRO A 323 35.55 -18.22 -11.05
C PRO A 323 36.98 -18.58 -10.57
N SER A 324 37.78 -17.56 -10.32
CA SER A 324 39.14 -17.70 -9.81
C SER A 324 39.10 -18.70 -8.66
N PRO A 325 39.93 -19.74 -8.67
CA PRO A 325 39.97 -20.67 -7.57
C PRO A 325 40.13 -19.90 -6.25
N PRO A 326 39.44 -20.31 -5.20
CA PRO A 326 39.54 -19.63 -3.92
C PRO A 326 41.01 -19.52 -3.53
N PRO A 327 41.47 -18.37 -3.00
CA PRO A 327 42.88 -18.19 -2.66
C PRO A 327 43.33 -19.31 -1.74
N GLU A 328 44.37 -20.02 -2.15
CA GLU A 328 45.02 -21.05 -1.35
C GLU A 328 45.31 -20.46 0.04
N GLN A 329 44.67 -21.06 1.05
CA GLN A 329 44.94 -20.68 2.43
C GLN A 329 46.40 -21.00 2.73
N SER A 330 47.21 -19.96 2.83
CA SER A 330 48.58 -20.08 3.32
C SER A 330 48.56 -20.79 4.67
N PRO A 331 49.49 -21.75 4.90
CA PRO A 331 49.52 -22.49 6.13
C PRO A 331 49.65 -21.51 7.33
N GLN A 332 48.71 -21.57 8.23
CA GLN A 332 48.78 -20.82 9.48
C GLN A 332 49.97 -21.30 10.30
N GLU A 333 50.96 -20.45 10.52
CA GLU A 333 52.03 -20.69 11.50
C GLU A 333 51.39 -20.92 12.90
N PRO A 334 51.90 -21.93 13.66
CA PRO A 334 51.36 -22.23 14.98
C PRO A 334 51.62 -21.07 15.93
N SER A 335 50.53 -20.47 16.45
CA SER A 335 50.57 -19.41 17.44
C SER A 335 51.29 -19.87 18.71
N LYS A 336 52.38 -19.14 19.10
CA LYS A 336 53.08 -19.28 20.38
C LYS A 336 52.12 -19.09 21.56
N PRO A 337 52.23 -19.92 22.63
CA PRO A 337 51.35 -19.78 23.80
C PRO A 337 51.59 -18.49 24.54
N ALA A 338 50.49 -17.80 24.85
CA ALA A 338 50.49 -16.58 25.61
C ALA A 338 50.95 -16.83 27.05
N LYS A 339 51.94 -16.06 27.51
CA LYS A 339 52.42 -16.09 28.88
C LYS A 339 51.36 -15.53 29.83
N GLU A 340 50.94 -16.41 30.72
CA GLU A 340 50.04 -16.11 31.85
C GLU A 340 50.67 -15.07 32.82
N LYS A 341 50.06 -13.87 32.86
CA LYS A 341 50.43 -12.86 33.87
C LYS A 341 49.62 -13.07 35.15
N THR A 342 50.26 -13.70 36.11
CA THR A 342 49.78 -13.78 37.49
C THR A 342 49.60 -12.38 38.09
N LYS A 343 48.37 -12.00 38.41
CA LYS A 343 48.05 -10.82 39.21
C LYS A 343 48.12 -11.20 40.71
N LYS A 344 49.08 -10.57 41.44
CA LYS A 344 49.14 -10.57 42.91
C LYS A 344 47.96 -9.78 43.47
N PRO A 345 47.37 -10.24 44.61
CA PRO A 345 46.36 -9.47 45.31
C PRO A 345 47.00 -8.32 46.11
N LYS A 346 46.40 -7.12 46.05
CA LYS A 346 46.68 -6.04 47.01
C LYS A 346 45.61 -6.07 48.09
N ASN A 347 46.06 -6.39 49.33
CA ASN A 347 45.40 -6.00 50.57
C ASN A 347 45.54 -4.49 50.82
N SER A 348 44.48 -3.82 51.11
CA SER A 348 44.23 -2.88 52.23
C SER A 348 42.84 -2.31 52.05
#